data_f956e5e3569cbc49db33d4a03251ff58
#
_entry.id   f956e5e3569cbc49db33d4a03251ff58
#
_cell.length_a   1.000
_cell.length_b   1.000
_cell.length_c   1.000
_cell.angle_alpha   90.00
_cell.angle_beta   90.00
_cell.angle_gamma   90.00
#
_symmetry.space_group_name_H-M   'P 1'
#
loop_
_entity.id
_entity.type
_entity.pdbx_description
1 polymer ?
#
loop_
_entity_poly.entity_id
_entity_poly.type
_entity_poly.pdbx_seq_one_letter_code
_entity_poly.pdbx_strand_id
1 'polypeptide(L)'
;MKKVLCTAALFFLFAACVTKPDIKPYTWEDDLHQRLLTDFSRTEAEVKDYIRKYIPDVTDEQMRQWEASKALECMTLDGEKRYFRNAAPNLFRVDSACYKIKAAKDGVSFSGSEKVNIEHLPEVIASVKKEGIPIVAPKRMRVTYTLTVDSSAVPAGELIRCWLPYPRQDQPRQQDVKFISASEPDYAFSPEECLHSTLYMEKRAVKDEPTVFSESFEYTSNAEWHNLKPENIQPYDTASSIYKEYTAEREKHIIFSPRMRELAAKLTVGETNPLLKAKRIFRWVNDNFPWASAREYSTIENIPEYVLDNHKGDCGQVSLLFITLCRISGIPAHFQSGFMMHPKAWNLHDWAEIYFEGIGWVPVDQSFGVPTFARNADEEYFFLGGIDSWRMIVNSDYGMPLVPEKKYPRSETVDFQRGEVEWEGGNLYFPQWDYHMDIEYLDN
;
A
#
# COMPACT_ATOMS: atom_id res chain seq x y z
N MET A 1 64.51 -61.73 -3.29
CA MET A 1 63.11 -61.71 -3.75
C MET A 1 62.26 -61.11 -2.55
N LYS A 2 61.94 -59.83 -2.57
CA LYS A 2 61.10 -59.20 -1.55
C LYS A 2 59.71 -59.02 -2.15
N LYS A 3 58.69 -59.64 -1.53
CA LYS A 3 57.29 -59.48 -1.92
C LYS A 3 56.81 -58.16 -1.30
N VAL A 4 56.28 -57.25 -2.15
CA VAL A 4 55.57 -56.04 -1.75
C VAL A 4 54.10 -56.41 -1.71
N LEU A 5 53.47 -56.25 -0.49
CA LEU A 5 52.04 -56.34 -0.32
C LEU A 5 51.45 -54.93 -0.59
N CYS A 6 50.62 -54.80 -1.62
CA CYS A 6 49.75 -53.63 -1.81
C CYS A 6 48.44 -53.80 -1.01
N THR A 7 48.24 -52.98 0.00
CA THR A 7 46.97 -52.89 0.74
C THR A 7 46.10 -51.84 0.06
N ALA A 8 45.03 -52.31 -0.61
CA ALA A 8 44.00 -51.39 -1.18
C ALA A 8 43.06 -50.94 -0.06
N ALA A 9 43.07 -49.63 0.24
CA ALA A 9 42.10 -49.01 1.15
C ALA A 9 40.82 -48.70 0.36
N LEU A 10 39.73 -49.39 0.67
CA LEU A 10 38.39 -49.10 0.16
C LEU A 10 37.83 -47.87 0.94
N PHE A 11 37.75 -46.73 0.27
CA PHE A 11 36.98 -45.59 0.77
C PHE A 11 35.49 -45.82 0.50
N PHE A 12 34.70 -46.15 1.53
CA PHE A 12 33.25 -46.08 1.46
C PHE A 12 32.81 -44.60 1.53
N LEU A 13 32.43 -44.02 0.42
CA LEU A 13 31.66 -42.80 0.33
C LEU A 13 30.24 -43.07 0.87
N PHE A 14 29.96 -42.73 2.11
CA PHE A 14 28.59 -42.60 2.60
C PHE A 14 27.97 -41.38 1.91
N ALA A 15 27.25 -41.55 0.82
CA ALA A 15 26.29 -40.58 0.34
C ALA A 15 25.16 -40.54 1.36
N ALA A 16 25.17 -39.56 2.26
CA ALA A 16 24.01 -39.25 3.05
C ALA A 16 22.89 -38.85 2.09
N CYS A 17 21.90 -39.72 1.88
CA CYS A 17 20.64 -39.33 1.26
C CYS A 17 20.00 -38.28 2.19
N VAL A 18 20.19 -37.02 1.86
CA VAL A 18 19.36 -35.94 2.42
C VAL A 18 17.97 -36.17 1.83
N THR A 19 17.10 -36.82 2.60
CA THR A 19 15.68 -36.91 2.25
C THR A 19 15.16 -35.48 2.19
N LYS A 20 14.71 -35.03 1.00
CA LYS A 20 14.00 -33.74 0.89
C LYS A 20 12.84 -33.75 1.89
N PRO A 21 12.64 -32.66 2.62
CA PRO A 21 11.49 -32.55 3.50
C PRO A 21 10.19 -32.80 2.70
N ASP A 22 9.25 -33.47 3.31
CA ASP A 22 7.92 -33.72 2.72
C ASP A 22 7.14 -32.39 2.72
N ILE A 23 7.25 -31.64 1.62
CA ILE A 23 6.65 -30.31 1.46
C ILE A 23 5.19 -30.54 1.08
N LYS A 24 4.24 -30.11 1.96
CA LYS A 24 2.81 -30.11 1.64
C LYS A 24 2.59 -29.31 0.34
N PRO A 25 1.85 -29.84 -0.66
CA PRO A 25 1.53 -29.08 -1.86
C PRO A 25 0.81 -27.77 -1.51
N TYR A 26 1.25 -26.67 -2.11
CA TYR A 26 0.61 -25.38 -1.97
C TYR A 26 -0.78 -25.39 -2.63
N THR A 27 -1.79 -24.85 -1.91
CA THR A 27 -3.11 -24.53 -2.46
C THR A 27 -3.48 -23.10 -2.08
N TRP A 28 -4.18 -22.40 -2.98
CA TRP A 28 -4.66 -21.05 -2.70
C TRP A 28 -5.67 -21.02 -1.55
N GLU A 29 -6.50 -22.03 -1.43
CA GLU A 29 -7.52 -22.15 -0.39
C GLU A 29 -6.89 -22.22 1.02
N ASP A 30 -5.84 -23.04 1.17
CA ASP A 30 -5.09 -23.14 2.44
C ASP A 30 -4.38 -21.80 2.76
N ASP A 31 -3.76 -21.17 1.77
CA ASP A 31 -3.07 -19.89 1.94
C ASP A 31 -4.05 -18.77 2.33
N LEU A 32 -5.15 -18.63 1.59
CA LEU A 32 -6.21 -17.66 1.91
C LEU A 32 -6.78 -17.86 3.31
N HIS A 33 -6.99 -19.12 3.70
CA HIS A 33 -7.46 -19.45 5.04
C HIS A 33 -6.48 -18.97 6.13
N GLN A 34 -5.17 -19.19 5.94
CA GLN A 34 -4.13 -18.71 6.85
C GLN A 34 -4.05 -17.17 6.89
N ARG A 35 -4.21 -16.51 5.74
CA ARG A 35 -4.29 -15.04 5.66
C ARG A 35 -5.46 -14.49 6.45
N LEU A 36 -6.64 -15.11 6.31
CA LEU A 36 -7.83 -14.74 7.08
C LEU A 36 -7.64 -14.94 8.59
N LEU A 37 -7.02 -16.05 9.01
CA LEU A 37 -6.70 -16.30 10.43
C LEU A 37 -5.72 -15.27 10.99
N THR A 38 -4.78 -14.80 10.17
CA THR A 38 -3.82 -13.73 10.52
C THR A 38 -4.53 -12.40 10.70
N ASP A 39 -5.42 -12.05 9.80
CA ASP A 39 -6.19 -10.80 9.87
C ASP A 39 -7.22 -10.82 11.01
N PHE A 40 -7.96 -11.93 11.16
CA PHE A 40 -9.00 -12.10 12.17
C PHE A 40 -8.47 -12.87 13.38
N SER A 41 -7.44 -12.34 14.01
CA SER A 41 -6.70 -12.99 15.10
C SER A 41 -7.22 -12.67 16.49
N ARG A 42 -8.22 -11.76 16.66
CA ARG A 42 -8.70 -11.35 17.99
C ARG A 42 -9.96 -12.09 18.41
N THR A 43 -9.98 -12.42 19.69
CA THR A 43 -11.16 -12.93 20.39
C THR A 43 -12.08 -11.78 20.85
N GLU A 44 -13.34 -12.09 21.14
CA GLU A 44 -14.28 -11.11 21.71
C GLU A 44 -13.79 -10.56 23.05
N ALA A 45 -13.15 -11.38 23.88
CA ALA A 45 -12.60 -10.97 25.16
C ALA A 45 -11.51 -9.90 25.00
N GLU A 46 -10.55 -10.13 24.10
CA GLU A 46 -9.49 -9.15 23.83
C GLU A 46 -10.02 -7.83 23.29
N VAL A 47 -11.03 -7.89 22.40
CA VAL A 47 -11.69 -6.69 21.86
C VAL A 47 -12.42 -5.92 22.96
N LYS A 48 -13.18 -6.59 23.80
CA LYS A 48 -13.86 -5.99 24.97
C LYS A 48 -12.86 -5.36 25.95
N ASP A 49 -11.73 -6.03 26.22
CA ASP A 49 -10.70 -5.52 27.12
C ASP A 49 -10.04 -4.22 26.58
N TYR A 50 -9.87 -4.12 25.26
CA TYR A 50 -9.44 -2.87 24.65
C TYR A 50 -10.50 -1.77 24.80
N ILE A 51 -11.78 -2.07 24.51
CA ILE A 51 -12.90 -1.12 24.56
C ILE A 51 -13.10 -0.61 25.98
N ARG A 52 -12.98 -1.46 26.99
CA ARG A 52 -13.13 -1.10 28.43
C ARG A 52 -12.13 -0.02 28.89
N LYS A 53 -11.01 0.17 28.19
CA LYS A 53 -10.11 1.29 28.47
C LYS A 53 -10.78 2.66 28.35
N TYR A 54 -11.81 2.74 27.51
CA TYR A 54 -12.57 3.96 27.21
C TYR A 54 -14.03 3.88 27.67
N ILE A 55 -14.64 2.72 27.59
CA ILE A 55 -16.04 2.43 27.93
C ILE A 55 -16.05 1.26 28.94
N PRO A 56 -15.85 1.54 30.25
CA PRO A 56 -15.71 0.48 31.26
C PRO A 56 -16.86 -0.51 31.31
N ASP A 57 -18.11 -0.03 31.12
CA ASP A 57 -19.33 -0.79 31.23
C ASP A 57 -19.89 -1.22 29.84
N VAL A 58 -18.98 -1.54 28.89
CA VAL A 58 -19.40 -2.01 27.55
C VAL A 58 -20.31 -3.22 27.66
N THR A 59 -21.46 -3.17 26.99
CA THR A 59 -22.49 -4.20 27.02
C THR A 59 -22.42 -5.09 25.77
N ASP A 60 -22.97 -6.31 25.87
CA ASP A 60 -23.09 -7.22 24.70
C ASP A 60 -24.01 -6.64 23.61
N GLU A 61 -24.99 -5.81 23.99
CA GLU A 61 -25.86 -5.13 23.02
C GLU A 61 -25.06 -4.10 22.21
N GLN A 62 -24.20 -3.30 22.84
CA GLN A 62 -23.31 -2.38 22.13
C GLN A 62 -22.38 -3.10 21.17
N MET A 63 -21.79 -4.24 21.61
CA MET A 63 -20.96 -5.08 20.73
C MET A 63 -21.72 -5.50 19.48
N ARG A 64 -22.96 -6.04 19.64
CA ARG A 64 -23.81 -6.45 18.51
C ARG A 64 -24.13 -5.29 17.55
N GLN A 65 -24.41 -4.09 18.10
CA GLN A 65 -24.68 -2.89 17.29
C GLN A 65 -23.47 -2.49 16.47
N TRP A 66 -22.27 -2.48 17.04
CA TRP A 66 -21.04 -2.16 16.31
C TRP A 66 -20.64 -3.25 15.29
N GLU A 67 -20.92 -4.51 15.57
CA GLU A 67 -20.77 -5.61 14.59
C GLU A 67 -21.76 -5.44 13.42
N ALA A 68 -23.01 -5.15 13.71
CA ALA A 68 -24.04 -4.95 12.69
C ALA A 68 -23.74 -3.73 11.79
N SER A 69 -23.24 -2.64 12.38
CA SER A 69 -22.82 -1.42 11.64
C SER A 69 -21.45 -1.55 10.95
N LYS A 70 -20.75 -2.67 11.08
CA LYS A 70 -19.37 -2.89 10.59
C LYS A 70 -18.31 -1.99 11.24
N ALA A 71 -18.63 -1.26 12.30
CA ALA A 71 -17.65 -0.51 13.08
C ALA A 71 -16.67 -1.44 13.82
N LEU A 72 -17.17 -2.62 14.28
CA LEU A 72 -16.35 -3.76 14.71
C LEU A 72 -16.39 -4.85 13.63
N GLU A 73 -15.33 -4.95 12.86
CA GLU A 73 -15.22 -5.95 11.82
C GLU A 73 -14.91 -7.32 12.41
N CYS A 74 -15.79 -8.30 12.14
CA CYS A 74 -15.66 -9.67 12.58
C CYS A 74 -16.15 -10.65 11.50
N MET A 75 -15.73 -11.90 11.61
CA MET A 75 -16.21 -13.00 10.80
C MET A 75 -16.14 -14.32 11.56
N THR A 76 -16.83 -15.34 11.05
CA THR A 76 -16.75 -16.71 11.60
C THR A 76 -15.71 -17.50 10.79
N LEU A 77 -14.68 -17.99 11.46
CA LEU A 77 -13.65 -18.86 10.89
C LEU A 77 -13.59 -20.13 11.74
N ASP A 78 -13.59 -21.30 11.12
CA ASP A 78 -13.58 -22.62 11.78
C ASP A 78 -14.65 -22.78 12.86
N GLY A 79 -15.82 -22.16 12.66
CA GLY A 79 -16.93 -22.18 13.62
C GLY A 79 -16.80 -21.20 14.80
N GLU A 80 -15.72 -20.43 14.88
CA GLU A 80 -15.48 -19.42 15.91
C GLU A 80 -15.64 -18.00 15.38
N LYS A 81 -16.31 -17.12 16.14
CA LYS A 81 -16.36 -15.69 15.86
C LYS A 81 -15.01 -15.05 16.19
N ARG A 82 -14.39 -14.45 15.22
CA ARG A 82 -13.10 -13.76 15.33
C ARG A 82 -13.21 -12.32 14.85
N TYR A 83 -12.43 -11.43 15.44
CA TYR A 83 -12.40 -10.02 15.08
C TYR A 83 -11.10 -9.69 14.33
N PHE A 84 -11.23 -8.73 13.42
CA PHE A 84 -10.06 -8.15 12.77
C PHE A 84 -9.08 -7.62 13.82
N ARG A 85 -7.78 -7.82 13.57
CA ARG A 85 -6.70 -7.48 14.52
C ARG A 85 -6.75 -6.02 15.04
N ASN A 86 -7.25 -5.08 14.20
CA ASN A 86 -7.44 -3.67 14.55
C ASN A 86 -8.92 -3.27 14.72
N ALA A 87 -9.84 -4.20 14.89
CA ALA A 87 -11.28 -3.89 15.03
C ALA A 87 -11.57 -2.91 16.17
N ALA A 88 -11.02 -3.16 17.35
CA ALA A 88 -11.23 -2.27 18.51
C ALA A 88 -10.60 -0.87 18.35
N PRO A 89 -9.34 -0.70 17.90
CA PRO A 89 -8.82 0.63 17.52
C PRO A 89 -9.63 1.33 16.44
N ASN A 90 -10.10 0.60 15.43
CA ASN A 90 -10.91 1.16 14.35
C ASN A 90 -12.27 1.67 14.84
N LEU A 91 -12.92 0.98 15.77
CA LEU A 91 -14.17 1.45 16.39
C LEU A 91 -14.05 2.90 16.84
N PHE A 92 -12.94 3.25 17.51
CA PHE A 92 -12.68 4.60 18.00
C PHE A 92 -12.21 5.60 16.93
N ARG A 93 -12.17 5.20 15.68
CA ARG A 93 -11.94 6.08 14.52
C ARG A 93 -13.21 6.31 13.73
N VAL A 94 -14.04 5.25 13.59
CA VAL A 94 -15.17 5.25 12.66
C VAL A 94 -16.53 5.51 13.34
N ASP A 95 -16.72 5.09 14.60
CA ASP A 95 -17.92 5.42 15.36
C ASP A 95 -17.78 6.80 16.04
N SER A 96 -18.66 7.73 15.70
CA SER A 96 -18.56 9.12 16.15
C SER A 96 -18.70 9.29 17.67
N ALA A 97 -19.47 8.44 18.35
CA ALA A 97 -19.62 8.48 19.79
C ALA A 97 -18.37 7.94 20.47
N CYS A 98 -17.84 6.81 20.01
CA CYS A 98 -16.60 6.22 20.50
C CYS A 98 -15.41 7.16 20.24
N TYR A 99 -15.34 7.79 19.06
CA TYR A 99 -14.32 8.80 18.75
C TYR A 99 -14.30 9.93 19.77
N LYS A 100 -15.47 10.50 20.09
CA LYS A 100 -15.59 11.59 21.08
C LYS A 100 -15.13 11.17 22.47
N ILE A 101 -15.48 9.96 22.91
CA ILE A 101 -15.04 9.42 24.20
C ILE A 101 -13.52 9.29 24.23
N LYS A 102 -12.93 8.72 23.19
CA LYS A 102 -11.47 8.57 23.10
C LYS A 102 -10.77 9.93 23.05
N ALA A 103 -11.26 10.86 22.24
CA ALA A 103 -10.73 12.20 22.10
C ALA A 103 -10.79 13.00 23.41
N ALA A 104 -11.87 12.85 24.20
CA ALA A 104 -12.01 13.47 25.51
C ALA A 104 -10.98 12.93 26.52
N LYS A 105 -10.62 11.63 26.42
CA LYS A 105 -9.66 11.00 27.33
C LYS A 105 -8.21 11.25 26.95
N ASP A 106 -7.88 11.05 25.66
CA ASP A 106 -6.49 11.06 25.16
C ASP A 106 -6.07 12.43 24.61
N GLY A 107 -7.03 13.34 24.38
CA GLY A 107 -6.82 14.59 23.64
C GLY A 107 -6.85 14.36 22.11
N VAL A 108 -6.89 15.47 21.37
CA VAL A 108 -6.77 15.50 19.92
C VAL A 108 -5.49 16.23 19.56
N SER A 109 -4.65 15.62 18.71
CA SER A 109 -3.43 16.23 18.20
C SER A 109 -3.25 15.90 16.73
N PHE A 110 -2.61 16.80 15.98
CA PHE A 110 -2.18 16.52 14.63
C PHE A 110 -1.21 15.33 14.58
N SER A 111 -1.37 14.47 13.59
CA SER A 111 -0.43 13.39 13.28
C SER A 111 0.95 13.96 12.92
N GLY A 112 1.96 13.10 12.85
CA GLY A 112 3.29 13.49 12.39
C GLY A 112 3.28 14.09 10.99
N SER A 113 2.54 13.49 10.07
CA SER A 113 2.39 13.97 8.69
C SER A 113 1.63 15.30 8.60
N GLU A 114 0.53 15.47 9.38
CA GLU A 114 -0.18 16.74 9.42
C GLU A 114 0.71 17.87 9.92
N LYS A 115 1.52 17.64 10.97
CA LYS A 115 2.47 18.65 11.49
C LYS A 115 3.47 19.11 10.45
N VAL A 116 3.96 18.21 9.61
CA VAL A 116 4.84 18.55 8.49
C VAL A 116 4.08 19.37 7.45
N ASN A 117 2.89 18.94 7.07
CA ASN A 117 2.12 19.53 6.00
C ASN A 117 1.52 20.92 6.34
N ILE A 118 1.28 21.25 7.61
CA ILE A 118 0.83 22.60 8.03
C ILE A 118 1.76 23.71 7.50
N GLU A 119 3.07 23.47 7.46
CA GLU A 119 4.06 24.44 6.97
C GLU A 119 4.40 24.20 5.50
N HIS A 120 4.48 22.94 5.09
CA HIS A 120 4.96 22.56 3.77
C HIS A 120 3.96 22.84 2.65
N LEU A 121 2.66 22.60 2.82
CA LEU A 121 1.69 22.82 1.74
C LEU A 121 1.63 24.31 1.30
N PRO A 122 1.61 25.30 2.20
CA PRO A 122 1.70 26.71 1.81
C PRO A 122 3.01 27.06 1.10
N GLU A 123 4.15 26.46 1.52
CA GLU A 123 5.45 26.63 0.86
C GLU A 123 5.40 26.15 -0.59
N VAL A 124 4.88 24.93 -0.83
CA VAL A 124 4.72 24.36 -2.17
C VAL A 124 3.84 25.25 -3.06
N ILE A 125 2.65 25.65 -2.56
CA ILE A 125 1.74 26.51 -3.30
C ILE A 125 2.41 27.86 -3.66
N ALA A 126 3.13 28.46 -2.73
CA ALA A 126 3.84 29.73 -2.95
C ALA A 126 4.97 29.55 -3.97
N SER A 127 5.73 28.48 -3.90
CA SER A 127 6.82 28.16 -4.85
C SER A 127 6.28 27.98 -6.26
N VAL A 128 5.24 27.17 -6.45
CA VAL A 128 4.59 26.96 -7.76
C VAL A 128 4.07 28.27 -8.35
N LYS A 129 3.40 29.10 -7.53
CA LYS A 129 2.90 30.41 -7.98
C LYS A 129 4.02 31.38 -8.37
N LYS A 130 5.16 31.30 -7.70
CA LYS A 130 6.33 32.15 -7.96
C LYS A 130 7.12 31.69 -9.17
N GLU A 131 7.34 30.37 -9.29
CA GLU A 131 8.22 29.79 -10.32
C GLU A 131 7.49 29.50 -11.62
N GLY A 132 6.17 29.31 -11.57
CA GLY A 132 5.33 28.98 -12.73
C GLY A 132 5.46 27.55 -13.23
N ILE A 133 6.06 26.65 -12.44
CA ILE A 133 6.20 25.22 -12.74
C ILE A 133 5.53 24.40 -11.63
N PRO A 134 4.93 23.24 -11.94
CA PRO A 134 4.17 22.47 -10.95
C PRO A 134 5.05 21.65 -9.99
N ILE A 135 6.28 21.31 -10.35
CA ILE A 135 7.20 20.45 -9.60
C ILE A 135 8.24 21.32 -8.91
N VAL A 136 8.25 21.30 -7.57
CA VAL A 136 9.06 22.21 -6.73
C VAL A 136 9.46 21.54 -5.41
N ALA A 137 10.21 22.26 -4.57
CA ALA A 137 10.54 21.90 -3.19
C ALA A 137 11.19 20.52 -3.06
N PRO A 138 12.35 20.26 -3.71
CA PRO A 138 13.05 18.99 -3.66
C PRO A 138 13.44 18.58 -2.23
N LYS A 139 13.40 17.27 -1.95
CA LYS A 139 13.93 16.63 -0.75
C LYS A 139 14.78 15.45 -1.15
N ARG A 140 16.04 15.43 -0.73
CA ARG A 140 16.96 14.31 -0.98
C ARG A 140 16.93 13.35 0.19
N MET A 141 16.87 12.07 -0.12
CA MET A 141 16.85 11.00 0.86
C MET A 141 17.80 9.89 0.44
N ARG A 142 18.48 9.30 1.45
CA ARG A 142 19.11 7.99 1.32
C ARG A 142 18.30 7.00 2.10
N VAL A 143 17.99 5.87 1.48
CA VAL A 143 17.21 4.80 2.07
C VAL A 143 18.04 3.53 2.12
N THR A 144 17.99 2.84 3.26
CA THR A 144 18.41 1.45 3.38
C THR A 144 17.18 0.63 3.73
N TYR A 145 16.77 -0.23 2.81
CA TYR A 145 15.63 -1.12 2.98
C TYR A 145 16.11 -2.53 3.30
N THR A 146 15.54 -3.15 4.33
CA THR A 146 15.91 -4.50 4.78
C THR A 146 14.67 -5.35 4.96
N LEU A 147 14.71 -6.57 4.43
CA LEU A 147 13.71 -7.61 4.66
C LEU A 147 14.39 -8.82 5.30
N THR A 148 13.85 -9.29 6.42
CA THR A 148 14.40 -10.39 7.22
C THR A 148 13.40 -11.54 7.27
N VAL A 149 13.76 -12.67 6.68
CA VAL A 149 12.98 -13.92 6.75
C VAL A 149 13.37 -14.68 8.02
N ASP A 150 12.37 -15.14 8.78
CA ASP A 150 12.58 -15.87 10.03
C ASP A 150 13.38 -17.16 9.82
N SER A 151 14.26 -17.47 10.77
CA SER A 151 15.16 -18.62 10.70
C SER A 151 14.45 -19.98 10.59
N SER A 152 13.17 -20.05 10.99
CA SER A 152 12.34 -21.26 10.94
C SER A 152 11.38 -21.31 9.74
N ALA A 153 11.29 -20.23 8.94
CA ALA A 153 10.33 -20.13 7.86
C ALA A 153 10.64 -21.02 6.66
N VAL A 154 11.94 -21.28 6.41
CA VAL A 154 12.42 -22.05 5.27
C VAL A 154 13.45 -23.08 5.72
N PRO A 155 13.38 -24.35 5.25
CA PRO A 155 14.37 -25.36 5.58
C PRO A 155 15.77 -24.96 5.11
N ALA A 156 16.79 -25.31 5.91
CA ALA A 156 18.19 -25.03 5.59
C ALA A 156 18.60 -25.59 4.23
N GLY A 157 19.30 -24.80 3.42
CA GLY A 157 19.76 -25.13 2.08
C GLY A 157 18.78 -24.82 0.95
N GLU A 158 17.48 -24.60 1.26
CA GLU A 158 16.49 -24.19 0.26
C GLU A 158 16.72 -22.75 -0.21
N LEU A 159 16.38 -22.47 -1.46
CA LEU A 159 16.56 -21.16 -2.08
C LEU A 159 15.36 -20.26 -1.79
N ILE A 160 15.62 -19.08 -1.25
CA ILE A 160 14.65 -18.03 -1.03
C ILE A 160 14.81 -17.00 -2.15
N ARG A 161 13.70 -16.61 -2.77
CA ARG A 161 13.58 -15.57 -3.79
C ARG A 161 12.93 -14.35 -3.15
N CYS A 162 13.53 -13.18 -3.33
CA CYS A 162 13.07 -11.94 -2.71
C CYS A 162 13.01 -10.81 -3.75
N TRP A 163 11.92 -10.04 -3.71
CA TRP A 163 11.74 -8.79 -4.45
C TRP A 163 11.59 -7.66 -3.42
N LEU A 164 12.51 -6.70 -3.46
CA LEU A 164 12.44 -5.48 -2.65
C LEU A 164 11.85 -4.32 -3.45
N PRO A 165 11.14 -3.37 -2.79
CA PRO A 165 10.55 -2.21 -3.45
C PRO A 165 11.60 -1.16 -3.82
N TYR A 166 11.89 -0.95 -5.09
CA TYR A 166 12.86 0.02 -5.59
C TYR A 166 12.18 1.27 -6.16
N PRO A 167 12.72 2.49 -5.98
CA PRO A 167 12.11 3.70 -6.50
C PRO A 167 12.06 3.71 -8.03
N ARG A 168 10.90 4.08 -8.59
CA ARG A 168 10.74 4.26 -10.05
C ARG A 168 11.61 5.40 -10.56
N GLN A 169 12.12 5.25 -11.80
CA GLN A 169 13.00 6.23 -12.43
C GLN A 169 12.32 7.06 -13.54
N ASP A 170 11.11 6.67 -13.95
CA ASP A 170 10.32 7.28 -15.02
C ASP A 170 9.33 8.35 -14.53
N GLN A 171 9.45 8.79 -13.27
CA GLN A 171 8.51 9.73 -12.66
C GLN A 171 9.10 11.15 -12.60
N PRO A 172 8.42 12.18 -13.18
CA PRO A 172 8.97 13.54 -13.26
C PRO A 172 9.34 14.16 -11.91
N ARG A 173 8.59 13.82 -10.85
CA ARG A 173 8.82 14.34 -9.50
C ARG A 173 9.76 13.48 -8.65
N GLN A 174 10.23 12.33 -9.16
CA GLN A 174 11.20 11.45 -8.49
C GLN A 174 12.45 11.33 -9.33
N GLN A 175 13.52 12.00 -8.90
CA GLN A 175 14.71 12.27 -9.72
C GLN A 175 15.97 11.74 -9.04
N ASP A 176 17.07 11.71 -9.78
CA ASP A 176 18.41 11.38 -9.28
C ASP A 176 18.48 10.06 -8.51
N VAL A 177 17.70 9.07 -8.94
CA VAL A 177 17.72 7.73 -8.32
C VAL A 177 19.09 7.11 -8.55
N LYS A 178 19.81 6.85 -7.46
CA LYS A 178 21.15 6.31 -7.47
C LYS A 178 21.23 5.08 -6.58
N PHE A 179 21.43 3.92 -7.19
CA PHE A 179 21.74 2.70 -6.47
C PHE A 179 23.09 2.79 -5.75
N ILE A 180 23.16 2.30 -4.51
CA ILE A 180 24.39 2.30 -3.70
C ILE A 180 24.87 0.87 -3.50
N SER A 181 24.01 -0.04 -2.97
CA SER A 181 24.41 -1.41 -2.68
C SER A 181 23.21 -2.34 -2.53
N ALA A 182 23.45 -3.64 -2.66
CA ALA A 182 22.57 -4.72 -2.28
C ALA A 182 23.32 -5.73 -1.39
N SER A 183 22.59 -6.53 -0.60
CA SER A 183 23.17 -7.54 0.28
C SER A 183 23.77 -8.73 -0.49
N GLU A 184 23.29 -8.99 -1.69
CA GLU A 184 23.76 -10.08 -2.56
C GLU A 184 24.47 -9.50 -3.79
N PRO A 185 25.57 -10.13 -4.26
CA PRO A 185 26.28 -9.67 -5.44
C PRO A 185 25.50 -9.89 -6.74
N ASP A 186 24.64 -10.91 -6.75
CA ASP A 186 23.76 -11.25 -7.88
C ASP A 186 22.37 -10.69 -7.62
N TYR A 187 22.01 -9.60 -8.28
CA TYR A 187 20.70 -8.94 -8.21
C TYR A 187 20.23 -8.50 -9.59
N ALA A 188 18.93 -8.26 -9.72
CA ALA A 188 18.34 -7.74 -10.95
C ALA A 188 17.26 -6.69 -10.66
N PHE A 189 17.30 -5.58 -11.38
CA PHE A 189 16.18 -4.63 -11.40
C PHE A 189 15.08 -5.12 -12.34
N SER A 190 13.83 -4.82 -11.99
CA SER A 190 12.76 -4.93 -12.99
C SER A 190 13.01 -3.99 -14.16
N PRO A 191 12.63 -4.36 -15.40
CA PRO A 191 12.59 -3.44 -16.54
C PRO A 191 11.79 -2.17 -16.23
N GLU A 192 12.18 -1.03 -16.82
CA GLU A 192 11.54 0.26 -16.57
C GLU A 192 10.05 0.30 -16.94
N GLU A 193 9.66 -0.47 -17.97
CA GLU A 193 8.27 -0.64 -18.41
C GLU A 193 7.39 -1.43 -17.43
N CYS A 194 7.98 -2.10 -16.42
CA CYS A 194 7.22 -2.78 -15.38
C CYS A 194 6.57 -1.76 -14.45
N LEU A 195 5.28 -1.95 -14.16
CA LEU A 195 4.54 -1.00 -13.32
C LEU A 195 4.85 -1.14 -11.82
N HIS A 196 5.43 -2.28 -11.39
CA HIS A 196 6.04 -2.46 -10.08
C HIS A 196 7.57 -2.43 -10.22
N SER A 197 8.22 -1.47 -9.55
CA SER A 197 9.68 -1.34 -9.59
C SER A 197 10.32 -2.15 -8.47
N THR A 198 11.19 -3.11 -8.84
CA THR A 198 11.76 -4.08 -7.90
C THR A 198 13.26 -4.24 -8.05
N LEU A 199 13.92 -4.54 -6.93
CA LEU A 199 15.23 -5.19 -6.88
C LEU A 199 15.04 -6.64 -6.47
N TYR A 200 15.41 -7.58 -7.34
CA TYR A 200 15.32 -9.01 -7.12
C TYR A 200 16.65 -9.59 -6.66
N MET A 201 16.60 -10.51 -5.68
CA MET A 201 17.75 -11.26 -5.15
C MET A 201 17.35 -12.67 -4.76
N GLU A 202 18.35 -13.56 -4.68
CA GLU A 202 18.20 -14.94 -4.21
C GLU A 202 19.23 -15.25 -3.13
N LYS A 203 18.84 -16.01 -2.09
CA LYS A 203 19.74 -16.47 -1.03
C LYS A 203 19.32 -17.82 -0.47
N ARG A 204 20.28 -18.67 -0.12
CA ARG A 204 19.96 -19.94 0.53
C ARG A 204 19.80 -19.77 2.03
N ALA A 205 18.73 -20.37 2.58
CA ALA A 205 18.51 -20.44 4.00
C ALA A 205 19.65 -21.17 4.72
N VAL A 206 20.13 -20.60 5.83
CA VAL A 206 21.12 -21.20 6.72
C VAL A 206 20.40 -21.70 7.97
N LYS A 207 20.83 -22.85 8.48
CA LYS A 207 20.20 -23.47 9.65
C LYS A 207 20.25 -22.53 10.85
N ASP A 208 19.10 -22.32 11.50
CA ASP A 208 18.92 -21.52 12.71
C ASP A 208 19.35 -20.05 12.58
N GLU A 209 19.53 -19.53 11.34
CA GLU A 209 19.87 -18.15 11.05
C GLU A 209 18.77 -17.47 10.23
N PRO A 210 18.39 -16.20 10.53
CA PRO A 210 17.48 -15.45 9.67
C PRO A 210 18.13 -15.16 8.32
N THR A 211 17.34 -15.13 7.25
CA THR A 211 17.84 -14.75 5.93
C THR A 211 17.52 -13.29 5.67
N VAL A 212 18.55 -12.47 5.50
CA VAL A 212 18.45 -11.02 5.35
C VAL A 212 18.73 -10.62 3.92
N PHE A 213 17.84 -9.83 3.33
CA PHE A 213 17.98 -9.11 2.07
C PHE A 213 17.95 -7.61 2.34
N SER A 214 18.84 -6.87 1.72
CA SER A 214 18.83 -5.41 1.84
C SER A 214 19.32 -4.72 0.58
N GLU A 215 18.87 -3.50 0.41
CA GLU A 215 19.31 -2.57 -0.62
C GLU A 215 19.50 -1.18 -0.03
N SER A 216 20.35 -0.37 -0.65
CA SER A 216 20.52 1.05 -0.32
C SER A 216 20.58 1.89 -1.59
N PHE A 217 19.91 3.04 -1.57
CA PHE A 217 19.84 3.98 -2.69
C PHE A 217 19.64 5.41 -2.20
N GLU A 218 19.90 6.37 -3.08
CA GLU A 218 19.56 7.78 -2.92
C GLU A 218 18.57 8.19 -3.99
N TYR A 219 17.72 9.18 -3.70
CA TYR A 219 16.85 9.81 -4.68
C TYR A 219 16.42 11.20 -4.21
N THR A 220 15.91 11.98 -5.16
CA THR A 220 15.29 13.29 -4.92
C THR A 220 13.79 13.18 -5.17
N SER A 221 12.97 13.47 -4.15
CA SER A 221 11.53 13.59 -4.29
C SER A 221 11.13 15.06 -4.28
N ASN A 222 10.24 15.44 -5.19
CA ASN A 222 9.73 16.80 -5.30
C ASN A 222 8.24 16.82 -4.95
N ALA A 223 7.77 17.94 -4.39
CA ALA A 223 6.34 18.24 -4.36
C ALA A 223 5.85 18.53 -5.78
N GLU A 224 4.57 18.24 -6.01
CA GLU A 224 3.87 18.62 -7.22
C GLU A 224 2.54 19.27 -6.84
N TRP A 225 2.22 20.41 -7.46
CA TRP A 225 0.93 21.06 -7.27
C TRP A 225 0.50 21.81 -8.53
N HIS A 226 -0.72 21.56 -8.97
CA HIS A 226 -1.30 22.20 -10.13
C HIS A 226 -2.40 23.18 -9.68
N ASN A 227 -2.29 24.44 -10.11
CA ASN A 227 -3.32 25.45 -9.91
C ASN A 227 -4.52 25.16 -10.85
N LEU A 228 -5.26 24.10 -10.55
CA LEU A 228 -6.34 23.62 -11.39
C LEU A 228 -7.52 24.56 -11.41
N LYS A 229 -7.94 24.98 -12.60
CA LYS A 229 -9.13 25.81 -12.82
C LYS A 229 -10.04 25.16 -13.87
N PRO A 230 -11.37 25.16 -13.66
CA PRO A 230 -12.30 24.53 -14.57
C PRO A 230 -12.17 25.02 -16.02
N GLU A 231 -11.87 26.30 -16.22
CA GLU A 231 -11.68 26.91 -17.54
C GLU A 231 -10.44 26.46 -18.28
N ASN A 232 -9.46 25.86 -17.61
CA ASN A 232 -8.22 25.37 -18.20
C ASN A 232 -8.32 23.89 -18.64
N ILE A 233 -9.39 23.18 -18.26
CA ILE A 233 -9.58 21.78 -18.61
C ILE A 233 -10.19 21.71 -20.01
N GLN A 234 -9.46 21.08 -20.94
CA GLN A 234 -9.92 20.86 -22.30
C GLN A 234 -10.85 19.65 -22.40
N PRO A 235 -11.73 19.57 -23.41
CA PRO A 235 -12.49 18.36 -23.72
C PRO A 235 -11.54 17.19 -24.05
N TYR A 236 -11.83 16.00 -23.51
CA TYR A 236 -11.01 14.82 -23.78
C TYR A 236 -11.09 14.38 -25.25
N ASP A 237 -9.93 13.96 -25.78
CA ASP A 237 -9.89 13.09 -26.96
C ASP A 237 -10.29 11.66 -26.54
N THR A 238 -11.58 11.34 -26.70
CA THR A 238 -12.10 10.01 -26.34
C THR A 238 -11.59 8.89 -27.25
N ALA A 239 -10.88 9.19 -28.34
CA ALA A 239 -10.23 8.20 -29.20
C ALA A 239 -8.80 7.86 -28.74
N SER A 240 -8.19 8.65 -27.86
CA SER A 240 -6.84 8.43 -27.35
C SER A 240 -6.72 7.11 -26.57
N SER A 241 -5.52 6.54 -26.54
CA SER A 241 -5.22 5.34 -25.73
C SER A 241 -5.39 5.61 -24.24
N ILE A 242 -4.91 6.75 -23.75
CA ILE A 242 -5.04 7.16 -22.35
C ILE A 242 -6.51 7.17 -21.93
N TYR A 243 -7.37 7.83 -22.69
CA TYR A 243 -8.79 7.89 -22.34
C TYR A 243 -9.42 6.49 -22.30
N LYS A 244 -9.21 5.68 -23.34
CA LYS A 244 -9.80 4.34 -23.45
C LYS A 244 -9.34 3.41 -22.35
N GLU A 245 -8.05 3.41 -22.05
CA GLU A 245 -7.46 2.52 -21.06
C GLU A 245 -7.88 2.93 -19.63
N TYR A 246 -7.72 4.20 -19.30
CA TYR A 246 -7.90 4.68 -17.94
C TYR A 246 -9.33 5.14 -17.59
N THR A 247 -10.30 4.96 -18.52
CA THR A 247 -11.74 5.01 -18.22
C THR A 247 -12.42 3.64 -18.34
N ALA A 248 -11.67 2.57 -18.59
CA ALA A 248 -12.19 1.20 -18.65
C ALA A 248 -12.21 0.55 -17.25
N GLU A 249 -12.98 -0.55 -17.16
CA GLU A 249 -12.88 -1.47 -16.02
C GLU A 249 -11.50 -2.14 -16.00
N ARG A 250 -11.08 -2.56 -14.81
CA ARG A 250 -9.87 -3.35 -14.62
C ARG A 250 -10.04 -4.29 -13.44
N GLU A 251 -10.11 -5.59 -13.71
CA GLU A 251 -10.17 -6.61 -12.68
C GLU A 251 -8.93 -6.56 -11.78
N LYS A 252 -9.09 -6.89 -10.52
CA LYS A 252 -10.24 -7.34 -9.70
C LYS A 252 -11.08 -6.17 -9.17
N HIS A 253 -10.50 -4.99 -9.04
CA HIS A 253 -11.02 -3.97 -8.14
C HIS A 253 -11.79 -2.87 -8.84
N ILE A 254 -11.39 -2.47 -10.03
CA ILE A 254 -12.11 -1.42 -10.76
C ILE A 254 -13.22 -2.06 -11.60
N ILE A 255 -14.36 -2.33 -10.96
CA ILE A 255 -15.54 -2.95 -11.56
C ILE A 255 -16.70 -1.96 -11.50
N PHE A 256 -17.38 -1.78 -12.64
CA PHE A 256 -18.48 -0.83 -12.79
C PHE A 256 -19.83 -1.47 -12.48
N SER A 257 -19.99 -1.94 -11.24
CA SER A 257 -21.24 -2.51 -10.79
C SER A 257 -22.42 -1.54 -10.94
N PRO A 258 -23.69 -2.02 -10.99
CA PRO A 258 -24.86 -1.15 -11.00
C PRO A 258 -24.84 -0.12 -9.86
N ARG A 259 -24.45 -0.53 -8.66
CA ARG A 259 -24.32 0.34 -7.47
C ARG A 259 -23.30 1.45 -7.69
N MET A 260 -22.12 1.11 -8.22
CA MET A 260 -21.06 2.09 -8.51
C MET A 260 -21.49 3.07 -9.59
N ARG A 261 -22.14 2.60 -10.67
CA ARG A 261 -22.67 3.47 -11.74
C ARG A 261 -23.75 4.43 -11.22
N GLU A 262 -24.68 3.97 -10.41
CA GLU A 262 -25.71 4.80 -9.78
C GLU A 262 -25.08 5.86 -8.87
N LEU A 263 -24.12 5.48 -8.06
CA LEU A 263 -23.40 6.38 -7.17
C LEU A 263 -22.64 7.46 -7.94
N ALA A 264 -21.87 7.09 -8.95
CA ALA A 264 -21.14 8.04 -9.80
C ALA A 264 -22.09 9.03 -10.51
N ALA A 265 -23.20 8.53 -11.05
CA ALA A 265 -24.21 9.34 -11.69
C ALA A 265 -24.86 10.35 -10.70
N LYS A 266 -25.15 9.91 -9.48
CA LYS A 266 -25.69 10.78 -8.42
C LYS A 266 -24.69 11.88 -8.03
N LEU A 267 -23.42 11.54 -7.86
CA LEU A 267 -22.39 12.50 -7.43
C LEU A 267 -22.10 13.55 -8.50
N THR A 268 -22.19 13.17 -9.77
CA THR A 268 -21.82 14.04 -10.89
C THR A 268 -23.03 14.61 -11.65
N VAL A 269 -24.24 14.47 -11.10
CA VAL A 269 -25.46 14.93 -11.76
C VAL A 269 -25.39 16.41 -12.17
N GLY A 270 -25.70 16.69 -13.45
CA GLY A 270 -25.71 18.04 -14.01
C GLY A 270 -24.34 18.69 -14.19
N GLU A 271 -23.24 17.98 -13.89
CA GLU A 271 -21.89 18.49 -14.08
C GLU A 271 -21.24 17.90 -15.32
N THR A 272 -20.64 18.76 -16.14
CA THR A 272 -19.94 18.35 -17.37
C THR A 272 -18.42 18.54 -17.28
N ASN A 273 -17.96 19.47 -16.43
CA ASN A 273 -16.53 19.76 -16.28
C ASN A 273 -15.83 18.64 -15.49
N PRO A 274 -14.76 18.00 -16.02
CA PRO A 274 -14.08 16.90 -15.36
C PRO A 274 -13.52 17.24 -13.98
N LEU A 275 -12.94 18.44 -13.82
CA LEU A 275 -12.40 18.88 -12.53
C LEU A 275 -13.49 19.03 -11.47
N LEU A 276 -14.63 19.60 -11.84
CA LEU A 276 -15.74 19.76 -10.91
C LEU A 276 -16.39 18.43 -10.53
N LYS A 277 -16.46 17.48 -11.47
CA LYS A 277 -16.83 16.08 -11.17
C LYS A 277 -15.85 15.46 -10.18
N ALA A 278 -14.53 15.54 -10.44
CA ALA A 278 -13.49 15.01 -9.57
C ALA A 278 -13.56 15.65 -8.16
N LYS A 279 -13.77 16.96 -8.05
CA LYS A 279 -13.97 17.65 -6.76
C LYS A 279 -15.16 17.11 -5.97
N ARG A 280 -16.29 16.85 -6.62
CA ARG A 280 -17.47 16.28 -5.96
C ARG A 280 -17.21 14.86 -5.45
N ILE A 281 -16.56 14.02 -6.26
CA ILE A 281 -16.18 12.64 -5.88
C ILE A 281 -15.19 12.69 -4.71
N PHE A 282 -14.10 13.48 -4.83
CA PHE A 282 -13.06 13.64 -3.81
C PHE A 282 -13.66 14.06 -2.46
N ARG A 283 -14.48 15.11 -2.46
CA ARG A 283 -15.14 15.60 -1.25
C ARG A 283 -16.08 14.57 -0.65
N TRP A 284 -16.87 13.90 -1.48
CA TRP A 284 -17.78 12.87 -1.01
C TRP A 284 -17.04 11.69 -0.37
N VAL A 285 -15.94 11.21 -0.96
CA VAL A 285 -15.13 10.14 -0.35
C VAL A 285 -14.54 10.63 0.97
N ASN A 286 -13.95 11.82 1.01
CA ASN A 286 -13.39 12.40 2.23
C ASN A 286 -14.43 12.48 3.38
N ASP A 287 -15.65 12.91 3.07
CA ASP A 287 -16.67 13.18 4.08
C ASP A 287 -17.37 11.90 4.59
N ASN A 288 -17.32 10.80 3.84
CA ASN A 288 -18.08 9.58 4.15
C ASN A 288 -17.22 8.38 4.59
N PHE A 289 -15.91 8.39 4.36
CA PHE A 289 -15.04 7.25 4.66
C PHE A 289 -13.87 7.66 5.55
N PRO A 290 -14.04 7.64 6.88
CA PRO A 290 -12.95 7.90 7.81
C PRO A 290 -11.85 6.86 7.63
N TRP A 291 -10.61 7.30 7.81
CA TRP A 291 -9.47 6.40 7.75
C TRP A 291 -9.52 5.33 8.85
N ALA A 292 -9.32 4.09 8.45
CA ALA A 292 -9.22 2.96 9.37
C ALA A 292 -8.17 1.98 8.85
N SER A 293 -7.48 1.28 9.77
CA SER A 293 -6.58 0.22 9.39
C SER A 293 -7.32 -0.86 8.61
N ALA A 294 -6.80 -1.24 7.46
CA ALA A 294 -7.37 -2.29 6.61
C ALA A 294 -6.87 -3.68 6.99
N ARG A 295 -7.66 -4.69 6.68
CA ARG A 295 -7.18 -6.05 6.52
C ARG A 295 -6.40 -6.17 5.21
N GLU A 296 -5.59 -7.21 5.08
CA GLU A 296 -4.75 -7.40 3.91
C GLU A 296 -5.60 -7.48 2.62
N TYR A 297 -5.21 -6.74 1.59
CA TYR A 297 -5.98 -6.61 0.34
C TYR A 297 -6.18 -7.94 -0.38
N SER A 298 -5.23 -8.89 -0.21
CA SER A 298 -5.35 -10.24 -0.76
C SER A 298 -6.56 -11.03 -0.21
N THR A 299 -7.12 -10.60 0.92
CA THR A 299 -8.31 -11.20 1.56
C THR A 299 -9.62 -10.53 1.16
N ILE A 300 -9.58 -9.53 0.27
CA ILE A 300 -10.75 -8.75 -0.17
C ILE A 300 -11.00 -9.03 -1.66
N GLU A 301 -12.21 -9.44 -2.00
CA GLU A 301 -12.57 -9.76 -3.37
C GLU A 301 -12.64 -8.51 -4.26
N ASN A 302 -13.38 -7.48 -3.81
CA ASN A 302 -13.44 -6.18 -4.47
C ASN A 302 -13.35 -5.06 -3.44
N ILE A 303 -12.29 -4.26 -3.51
CA ILE A 303 -11.98 -3.23 -2.51
C ILE A 303 -12.98 -2.07 -2.54
N PRO A 304 -13.35 -1.45 -3.68
CA PRO A 304 -14.37 -0.39 -3.70
C PRO A 304 -15.71 -0.79 -3.12
N GLU A 305 -16.21 -1.99 -3.42
CA GLU A 305 -17.46 -2.51 -2.83
C GLU A 305 -17.31 -2.72 -1.31
N TYR A 306 -16.17 -3.28 -0.88
CA TYR A 306 -15.85 -3.43 0.54
C TYR A 306 -15.87 -2.09 1.29
N VAL A 307 -15.31 -1.02 0.71
CA VAL A 307 -15.32 0.33 1.30
C VAL A 307 -16.75 0.84 1.46
N LEU A 308 -17.59 0.69 0.42
CA LEU A 308 -19.00 1.08 0.50
C LEU A 308 -19.79 0.30 1.55
N ASP A 309 -19.48 -0.98 1.75
CA ASP A 309 -20.17 -1.83 2.72
C ASP A 309 -19.73 -1.59 4.16
N ASN A 310 -18.46 -1.22 4.37
CA ASN A 310 -17.88 -1.06 5.70
C ASN A 310 -17.77 0.41 6.14
N HIS A 311 -18.11 1.37 5.28
CA HIS A 311 -18.10 2.82 5.57
C HIS A 311 -16.78 3.34 6.15
N LYS A 312 -15.66 2.78 5.73
CA LYS A 312 -14.29 3.13 6.13
C LYS A 312 -13.30 2.59 5.12
N GLY A 313 -12.08 3.12 5.14
CA GLY A 313 -10.99 2.56 4.36
C GLY A 313 -9.64 3.13 4.76
N ASP A 314 -8.57 2.47 4.36
CA ASP A 314 -7.22 3.05 4.38
C ASP A 314 -6.88 3.74 3.05
N CYS A 315 -5.61 4.12 2.86
CA CYS A 315 -5.17 4.88 1.69
C CYS A 315 -5.46 4.19 0.35
N GLY A 316 -5.11 2.92 0.20
CA GLY A 316 -5.34 2.19 -1.04
C GLY A 316 -6.81 1.91 -1.29
N GLN A 317 -7.56 1.63 -0.24
CA GLN A 317 -8.99 1.34 -0.32
C GLN A 317 -9.80 2.55 -0.81
N VAL A 318 -9.60 3.73 -0.21
CA VAL A 318 -10.31 4.95 -0.65
C VAL A 318 -9.81 5.45 -2.00
N SER A 319 -8.52 5.24 -2.34
CA SER A 319 -7.98 5.57 -3.65
C SER A 319 -8.62 4.74 -4.76
N LEU A 320 -8.77 3.42 -4.57
CA LEU A 320 -9.45 2.55 -5.55
C LEU A 320 -10.93 2.89 -5.70
N LEU A 321 -11.63 3.26 -4.63
CA LEU A 321 -13.01 3.77 -4.72
C LEU A 321 -13.07 5.07 -5.53
N PHE A 322 -12.18 6.03 -5.25
CA PHE A 322 -12.09 7.29 -5.97
C PHE A 322 -11.82 7.07 -7.46
N ILE A 323 -10.83 6.23 -7.80
CA ILE A 323 -10.47 5.86 -9.18
C ILE A 323 -11.67 5.24 -9.91
N THR A 324 -12.36 4.30 -9.28
CA THR A 324 -13.53 3.63 -9.86
C THR A 324 -14.62 4.64 -10.21
N LEU A 325 -14.95 5.54 -9.28
CA LEU A 325 -15.96 6.59 -9.51
C LEU A 325 -15.53 7.61 -10.58
N CYS A 326 -14.24 7.97 -10.63
CA CYS A 326 -13.68 8.83 -11.67
C CYS A 326 -13.79 8.18 -13.05
N ARG A 327 -13.37 6.92 -13.21
CA ARG A 327 -13.44 6.18 -14.47
C ARG A 327 -14.88 6.08 -14.99
N ILE A 328 -15.85 5.72 -14.14
CA ILE A 328 -17.27 5.70 -14.47
C ILE A 328 -17.76 7.07 -14.95
N SER A 329 -17.23 8.14 -14.35
CA SER A 329 -17.61 9.53 -14.69
C SER A 329 -16.90 10.10 -15.92
N GLY A 330 -16.10 9.26 -16.63
CA GLY A 330 -15.35 9.63 -17.83
C GLY A 330 -14.08 10.44 -17.52
N ILE A 331 -13.49 10.28 -16.34
CA ILE A 331 -12.21 10.89 -15.95
C ILE A 331 -11.16 9.77 -15.90
N PRO A 332 -10.14 9.79 -16.79
CA PRO A 332 -9.05 8.81 -16.73
C PRO A 332 -8.34 8.88 -15.40
N ALA A 333 -8.17 7.73 -14.76
CA ALA A 333 -7.56 7.63 -13.44
C ALA A 333 -6.82 6.31 -13.26
N HIS A 334 -5.70 6.32 -12.54
CA HIS A 334 -4.98 5.11 -12.18
C HIS A 334 -4.42 5.17 -10.75
N PHE A 335 -3.98 4.01 -10.27
CA PHE A 335 -3.43 3.84 -8.94
C PHE A 335 -1.92 4.12 -8.94
N GLN A 336 -1.41 4.74 -7.89
CA GLN A 336 0.01 4.88 -7.64
C GLN A 336 0.30 4.56 -6.17
N SER A 337 1.42 3.93 -5.88
CA SER A 337 1.77 3.55 -4.51
C SER A 337 3.27 3.49 -4.26
N GLY A 338 3.60 3.42 -2.99
CA GLY A 338 4.95 3.35 -2.46
C GLY A 338 4.94 3.76 -0.99
N PHE A 339 5.57 4.88 -0.66
CA PHE A 339 5.70 5.31 0.73
C PHE A 339 5.48 6.82 0.89
N MET A 340 4.88 7.20 2.00
CA MET A 340 5.09 8.53 2.55
C MET A 340 6.36 8.51 3.41
N MET A 341 7.26 9.47 3.17
CA MET A 341 8.60 9.53 3.75
C MET A 341 8.74 10.70 4.74
N HIS A 342 7.66 11.12 5.38
CA HIS A 342 7.69 12.24 6.33
C HIS A 342 8.64 11.97 7.49
N PRO A 343 9.47 12.93 7.91
CA PRO A 343 10.38 12.77 9.04
C PRO A 343 9.63 12.31 10.31
N LYS A 344 10.10 11.19 10.90
CA LYS A 344 9.51 10.53 12.09
C LYS A 344 8.08 10.00 11.90
N ALA A 345 7.57 9.95 10.68
CA ALA A 345 6.22 9.50 10.37
C ALA A 345 6.13 8.78 9.01
N TRP A 346 7.20 8.11 8.58
CA TRP A 346 7.16 7.31 7.36
C TRP A 346 6.21 6.12 7.48
N ASN A 347 5.56 5.77 6.39
CA ASN A 347 4.67 4.61 6.32
C ASN A 347 4.45 4.20 4.86
N LEU A 348 3.91 2.99 4.68
CA LEU A 348 3.28 2.59 3.41
C LEU A 348 2.21 3.59 3.02
N HIS A 349 2.08 3.91 1.74
CA HIS A 349 1.07 4.86 1.31
C HIS A 349 0.67 4.69 -0.15
N ASP A 350 -0.62 4.87 -0.40
CA ASP A 350 -1.25 4.76 -1.70
C ASP A 350 -2.01 6.05 -2.04
N TRP A 351 -2.06 6.37 -3.32
CA TRP A 351 -2.77 7.51 -3.88
C TRP A 351 -3.21 7.22 -5.31
N ALA A 352 -3.82 8.19 -5.96
CA ALA A 352 -4.24 8.12 -7.36
C ALA A 352 -3.53 9.17 -8.21
N GLU A 353 -3.57 8.98 -9.52
CA GLU A 353 -3.39 10.05 -10.50
C GLU A 353 -4.63 10.11 -11.39
N ILE A 354 -5.03 11.33 -11.77
CA ILE A 354 -6.10 11.58 -12.74
C ILE A 354 -5.55 12.41 -13.91
N TYR A 355 -6.06 12.16 -15.10
CA TYR A 355 -5.63 12.87 -16.28
C TYR A 355 -6.61 13.97 -16.64
N PHE A 356 -6.08 15.16 -16.92
CA PHE A 356 -6.83 16.26 -17.49
C PHE A 356 -6.27 16.65 -18.85
N GLU A 357 -7.14 16.69 -19.87
CA GLU A 357 -6.75 17.11 -21.22
C GLU A 357 -6.21 18.56 -21.19
N GLY A 358 -5.04 18.76 -21.81
CA GLY A 358 -4.31 20.03 -21.82
C GLY A 358 -3.43 20.30 -20.58
N ILE A 359 -3.48 19.42 -19.55
CA ILE A 359 -2.62 19.51 -18.35
C ILE A 359 -1.74 18.26 -18.23
N GLY A 360 -2.29 17.06 -18.36
CA GLY A 360 -1.62 15.79 -18.16
C GLY A 360 -2.11 15.07 -16.90
N TRP A 361 -1.32 14.11 -16.43
CA TRP A 361 -1.52 13.42 -15.17
C TRP A 361 -1.25 14.34 -13.98
N VAL A 362 -2.12 14.30 -13.00
CA VAL A 362 -1.98 15.06 -11.76
C VAL A 362 -2.25 14.16 -10.56
N PRO A 363 -1.46 14.28 -9.46
CA PRO A 363 -1.62 13.43 -8.29
C PRO A 363 -2.87 13.75 -7.49
N VAL A 364 -3.48 12.72 -6.90
CA VAL A 364 -4.61 12.86 -5.98
C VAL A 364 -4.39 11.97 -4.77
N ASP A 365 -4.16 12.57 -3.61
CA ASP A 365 -4.08 11.82 -2.35
C ASP A 365 -5.42 11.83 -1.62
N GLN A 366 -6.25 10.85 -1.92
CA GLN A 366 -7.60 10.73 -1.37
C GLN A 366 -7.59 10.47 0.14
N SER A 367 -6.53 9.84 0.65
CA SER A 367 -6.39 9.51 2.07
C SER A 367 -5.98 10.70 2.94
N PHE A 368 -5.11 11.58 2.43
CA PHE A 368 -4.85 12.87 3.06
C PHE A 368 -6.05 13.81 2.90
N GLY A 369 -6.79 13.68 1.81
CA GLY A 369 -8.10 14.29 1.62
C GLY A 369 -8.10 15.80 1.77
N VAL A 370 -9.10 16.31 2.48
CA VAL A 370 -9.25 17.74 2.80
C VAL A 370 -8.54 18.03 4.13
N PRO A 371 -7.40 18.78 4.13
CA PRO A 371 -6.67 19.03 5.36
C PRO A 371 -7.51 19.81 6.39
N THR A 372 -7.57 19.32 7.61
CA THR A 372 -8.33 19.96 8.70
C THR A 372 -7.77 21.33 9.10
N PHE A 373 -6.51 21.61 8.74
CA PHE A 373 -5.79 22.86 8.99
C PHE A 373 -5.83 23.84 7.81
N ALA A 374 -6.54 23.52 6.71
CA ALA A 374 -6.62 24.37 5.52
C ALA A 374 -7.19 25.76 5.87
N ARG A 375 -6.56 26.82 5.35
CA ARG A 375 -6.88 28.23 5.60
C ARG A 375 -7.55 28.92 4.41
N ASN A 376 -7.47 28.30 3.24
CA ASN A 376 -7.99 28.81 1.98
C ASN A 376 -8.27 27.65 1.01
N ALA A 377 -8.91 27.96 -0.13
CA ALA A 377 -9.34 26.96 -1.11
C ALA A 377 -8.17 26.19 -1.77
N ASP A 378 -6.99 26.79 -1.91
CA ASP A 378 -5.83 26.12 -2.48
C ASP A 378 -5.28 25.05 -1.51
N GLU A 379 -5.27 25.33 -0.21
CA GLU A 379 -4.90 24.38 0.81
C GLU A 379 -6.01 23.32 1.02
N GLU A 380 -7.30 23.71 0.94
CA GLU A 380 -8.44 22.79 1.08
C GLU A 380 -8.42 21.68 0.02
N TYR A 381 -8.06 22.01 -1.21
CA TYR A 381 -8.00 21.04 -2.32
C TYR A 381 -6.57 20.73 -2.75
N PHE A 382 -5.58 20.92 -1.88
CA PHE A 382 -4.19 20.66 -2.22
C PHE A 382 -4.01 19.23 -2.76
N PHE A 383 -4.55 18.24 -2.08
CA PHE A 383 -4.40 16.83 -2.44
C PHE A 383 -5.31 16.38 -3.61
N LEU A 384 -5.99 17.29 -4.28
CA LEU A 384 -6.62 17.08 -5.57
C LEU A 384 -5.86 17.87 -6.65
N GLY A 385 -4.81 17.30 -7.19
CA GLY A 385 -3.88 17.91 -8.12
C GLY A 385 -2.57 18.34 -7.49
N GLY A 386 -2.29 17.86 -6.27
CA GLY A 386 -1.03 18.09 -5.58
C GLY A 386 -0.65 16.99 -4.61
N ILE A 387 0.65 16.90 -4.34
CA ILE A 387 1.26 15.97 -3.39
C ILE A 387 2.53 16.58 -2.80
N ASP A 388 2.84 16.25 -1.55
CA ASP A 388 4.01 16.76 -0.85
C ASP A 388 5.33 16.13 -1.31
N SER A 389 6.47 16.69 -0.87
CA SER A 389 7.82 16.25 -1.29
C SER A 389 8.29 14.96 -0.65
N TRP A 390 7.65 14.47 0.40
CA TRP A 390 8.13 13.27 1.11
C TRP A 390 7.42 12.02 0.61
N ARG A 391 7.74 11.63 -0.62
CA ARG A 391 7.16 10.43 -1.26
C ARG A 391 8.25 9.59 -1.90
N MET A 392 8.05 8.29 -1.91
CA MET A 392 8.78 7.35 -2.75
C MET A 392 7.77 6.60 -3.60
N ILE A 393 7.86 6.73 -4.92
CA ILE A 393 7.00 6.05 -5.88
C ILE A 393 7.66 4.72 -6.24
N VAL A 394 6.93 3.63 -6.03
CA VAL A 394 7.37 2.27 -6.37
C VAL A 394 6.51 1.70 -7.48
N ASN A 395 5.21 2.03 -7.50
CA ASN A 395 4.24 1.44 -8.40
C ASN A 395 3.45 2.52 -9.16
N SER A 396 3.20 2.29 -10.45
CA SER A 396 2.39 3.16 -11.31
C SER A 396 1.06 2.56 -11.72
N ASP A 397 0.66 1.44 -11.17
CA ASP A 397 -0.68 0.85 -11.17
C ASP A 397 -0.71 -0.30 -10.16
N TYR A 398 -1.83 -1.03 -10.04
CA TYR A 398 -1.99 -2.10 -9.07
C TYR A 398 -1.97 -3.49 -9.70
N GLY A 399 -1.64 -4.53 -8.89
CA GLY A 399 -1.85 -5.94 -9.23
C GLY A 399 -1.01 -6.46 -10.40
N MET A 400 0.15 -5.85 -10.69
CA MET A 400 1.01 -6.25 -11.80
C MET A 400 1.92 -7.43 -11.42
N PRO A 401 2.32 -8.27 -12.39
CA PRO A 401 3.31 -9.31 -12.15
C PRO A 401 4.67 -8.69 -11.79
N LEU A 402 5.44 -9.40 -10.98
CA LEU A 402 6.83 -9.06 -10.66
C LEU A 402 7.78 -9.65 -11.71
N VAL A 403 8.98 -9.08 -11.83
CA VAL A 403 10.05 -9.58 -12.72
C VAL A 403 11.33 -9.80 -11.91
N PRO A 404 11.91 -11.01 -11.92
CA PRO A 404 11.39 -12.26 -12.52
C PRO A 404 10.03 -12.65 -11.95
N GLU A 405 9.23 -13.39 -12.73
CA GLU A 405 7.87 -13.77 -12.32
C GLU A 405 7.89 -14.62 -11.04
N LYS A 406 7.00 -14.29 -10.12
CA LYS A 406 6.75 -15.02 -8.88
C LYS A 406 5.92 -16.27 -9.17
N LYS A 407 6.31 -17.41 -8.58
CA LYS A 407 5.65 -18.70 -8.80
C LYS A 407 4.31 -18.81 -8.05
N TYR A 408 4.25 -18.24 -6.86
CA TYR A 408 3.07 -18.33 -5.98
C TYR A 408 2.35 -16.98 -5.87
N PRO A 409 1.06 -16.95 -5.49
CA PRO A 409 0.32 -15.71 -5.29
C PRO A 409 1.03 -14.76 -4.33
N ARG A 410 1.00 -13.48 -4.66
CA ARG A 410 1.65 -12.43 -3.88
C ARG A 410 0.99 -12.24 -2.51
N SER A 411 1.77 -11.81 -1.53
CA SER A 411 1.28 -11.32 -0.25
C SER A 411 0.53 -10.00 -0.42
N GLU A 412 1.13 -9.07 -1.17
CA GLU A 412 0.53 -7.79 -1.58
C GLU A 412 -0.03 -7.91 -3.00
N THR A 413 -1.34 -8.16 -3.13
CA THR A 413 -1.97 -8.42 -4.43
C THR A 413 -2.34 -7.15 -5.20
N VAL A 414 -2.36 -6.01 -4.56
CA VAL A 414 -2.72 -4.69 -5.14
C VAL A 414 -1.47 -3.84 -5.29
N ASP A 415 -0.99 -3.34 -4.21
CA ASP A 415 0.27 -2.63 -4.08
C ASP A 415 1.49 -3.57 -4.12
N PHE A 416 2.66 -2.99 -4.09
CA PHE A 416 3.92 -3.66 -3.85
C PHE A 416 4.79 -2.69 -3.05
N GLN A 417 4.83 -2.85 -1.74
CA GLN A 417 5.47 -1.89 -0.84
C GLN A 417 6.42 -2.55 0.15
N ARG A 418 5.98 -3.64 0.83
CA ARG A 418 6.80 -4.33 1.84
C ARG A 418 7.80 -5.29 1.24
N GLY A 419 7.63 -5.64 -0.02
CA GLY A 419 8.39 -6.69 -0.68
C GLY A 419 7.64 -8.01 -0.73
N GLU A 420 8.21 -8.95 -1.50
CA GLU A 420 7.65 -10.28 -1.72
C GLU A 420 8.72 -11.34 -1.53
N VAL A 421 8.36 -12.44 -0.93
CA VAL A 421 9.28 -13.55 -0.67
C VAL A 421 8.60 -14.87 -0.99
N GLU A 422 9.33 -15.78 -1.62
CA GLU A 422 8.89 -17.15 -1.84
C GLU A 422 10.05 -18.14 -1.82
N TRP A 423 9.72 -19.42 -1.69
CA TRP A 423 10.63 -20.55 -1.85
C TRP A 423 9.91 -21.72 -2.52
N GLU A 424 10.56 -22.87 -2.72
CA GLU A 424 9.93 -24.02 -3.40
C GLU A 424 8.66 -24.53 -2.70
N GLY A 425 8.50 -24.32 -1.40
CA GLY A 425 7.33 -24.73 -0.63
C GLY A 425 6.13 -23.78 -0.68
N GLY A 426 6.27 -22.58 -1.26
CA GLY A 426 5.17 -21.63 -1.34
C GLY A 426 5.57 -20.18 -1.17
N ASN A 427 4.57 -19.31 -1.14
CA ASN A 427 4.72 -17.92 -0.72
C ASN A 427 5.06 -17.85 0.77
N LEU A 428 5.94 -16.93 1.17
CA LEU A 428 6.13 -16.55 2.56
C LEU A 428 5.25 -15.35 2.87
N TYR A 429 4.27 -15.55 3.77
CA TYR A 429 3.35 -14.49 4.16
C TYR A 429 3.90 -13.70 5.35
N PHE A 430 3.36 -12.51 5.61
CA PHE A 430 3.87 -11.53 6.57
C PHE A 430 4.31 -12.04 7.95
N PRO A 431 3.65 -13.00 8.62
CA PRO A 431 4.15 -13.53 9.89
C PRO A 431 5.48 -14.29 9.82
N GLN A 432 5.98 -14.57 8.60
CA GLN A 432 7.20 -15.35 8.37
C GLN A 432 8.43 -14.49 8.07
N TRP A 433 8.25 -13.18 7.97
CA TRP A 433 9.30 -12.19 7.71
C TRP A 433 8.90 -10.81 8.20
N ASP A 434 9.87 -9.93 8.35
CA ASP A 434 9.69 -8.53 8.73
C ASP A 434 10.51 -7.63 7.80
N TYR A 435 10.18 -6.33 7.79
CA TYR A 435 10.90 -5.34 7.00
C TYR A 435 11.20 -4.10 7.84
N HIS A 436 12.28 -3.41 7.48
CA HIS A 436 12.71 -2.18 8.10
C HIS A 436 13.24 -1.20 7.06
N MET A 437 13.01 0.08 7.29
CA MET A 437 13.50 1.15 6.44
C MET A 437 14.22 2.20 7.29
N ASP A 438 15.52 2.38 7.05
CA ASP A 438 16.30 3.49 7.58
C ASP A 438 16.33 4.63 6.55
N ILE A 439 15.96 5.84 6.97
CA ILE A 439 15.90 7.03 6.11
C ILE A 439 16.85 8.09 6.66
N GLU A 440 17.82 8.46 5.85
CA GLU A 440 18.67 9.62 6.07
C GLU A 440 18.16 10.78 5.18
N TYR A 441 17.70 11.85 5.81
CA TYR A 441 17.29 13.08 5.10
C TYR A 441 18.55 13.89 4.83
N LEU A 442 18.92 13.98 3.56
CA LEU A 442 20.14 14.67 3.13
C LEU A 442 19.84 16.18 3.01
N ASP A 443 20.68 16.98 3.64
CA ASP A 443 20.56 18.44 3.52
C ASP A 443 20.73 18.86 2.05
N ASN A 444 19.89 19.80 1.61
CA ASN A 444 19.95 20.40 0.29
C ASN A 444 20.94 21.58 0.26
#